data_023d33a6f6e664a86c93698902bcde02
#
_entry.id   023d33a6f6e664a86c93698902bcde02
#
_cell.length_a   1.000
_cell.length_b   1.000
_cell.length_c   1.000
_cell.angle_alpha   90.00
_cell.angle_beta   90.00
_cell.angle_gamma   90.00
#
_symmetry.space_group_name_H-M   'P 1'
#
loop_
_entity.id
_entity.type
_entity.pdbx_description
1 polymer ?
#
loop_
_entity_poly.entity_id
_entity_poly.type
_entity_poly.pdbx_seq_one_letter_code
_entity_poly.pdbx_strand_id
1 'polypeptide(L)'
;MLNLSLSPEESFLIEAIHHKNALNCDYLGELYRVLGDEHTYDLCMHNKVASIAYDALSHCGLSPTNKWLDEYTSVSDRISEYMEELDKTADLLAKHDIPLLALKNSGIARALYPRSGASPMGDIDVLVRKQDFRRAHEILVENGYVMKFRSPLEQESLDHAEQGGGAEYSVNLPSGGHLWFELQWRPVAGRWIRPDQEPSADE
;
A
#
# COMPACT_ATOMS: atom_id res chain seq x y z
N MET A 1 1.58 29.67 22.59
CA MET A 1 1.88 28.31 22.19
C MET A 1 0.74 27.44 22.68
N LEU A 2 -0.04 26.83 21.77
CA LEU A 2 -1.00 25.80 22.12
C LEU A 2 -0.20 24.60 22.63
N ASN A 3 -0.37 24.27 23.90
CA ASN A 3 0.20 23.05 24.50
C ASN A 3 -0.71 21.88 24.07
N LEU A 4 -0.48 21.35 22.87
CA LEU A 4 -1.19 20.18 22.38
C LEU A 4 -0.55 18.94 23.06
N SER A 5 -1.09 18.57 24.23
CA SER A 5 -0.79 17.25 24.78
C SER A 5 -1.60 16.22 23.99
N LEU A 6 -0.90 15.23 23.42
CA LEU A 6 -1.56 14.09 22.76
C LEU A 6 -2.37 13.28 23.78
N SER A 7 -3.49 12.74 23.34
CA SER A 7 -4.24 11.75 24.13
C SER A 7 -3.44 10.43 24.22
N PRO A 8 -3.76 9.54 25.17
CA PRO A 8 -3.16 8.20 25.20
C PRO A 8 -3.35 7.42 23.90
N GLU A 9 -4.51 7.56 23.25
CA GLU A 9 -4.84 6.92 21.97
C GLU A 9 -3.94 7.43 20.83
N GLU A 10 -3.81 8.76 20.71
CA GLU A 10 -2.93 9.37 19.71
C GLU A 10 -1.47 9.00 19.94
N SER A 11 -1.03 9.01 21.20
CA SER A 11 0.31 8.60 21.59
C SER A 11 0.59 7.15 21.25
N PHE A 12 -0.39 6.25 21.50
CA PHE A 12 -0.27 4.84 21.15
C PHE A 12 -0.14 4.65 19.63
N LEU A 13 -1.00 5.28 18.83
CA LEU A 13 -0.97 5.16 17.37
C LEU A 13 0.39 5.64 16.81
N ILE A 14 0.89 6.77 17.29
CA ILE A 14 2.18 7.30 16.86
C ILE A 14 3.32 6.35 17.24
N GLU A 15 3.36 5.88 18.49
CA GLU A 15 4.42 4.98 18.95
C GLU A 15 4.40 3.65 18.21
N ALA A 16 3.23 3.05 17.99
CA ALA A 16 3.06 1.75 17.36
C ALA A 16 3.50 1.72 15.87
N ILE A 17 3.52 2.85 15.18
CA ILE A 17 3.95 2.95 13.78
C ILE A 17 5.43 3.34 13.62
N HIS A 18 6.14 3.62 14.72
CA HIS A 18 7.56 3.94 14.64
C HIS A 18 8.37 2.75 14.10
N HIS A 19 9.45 3.07 13.40
CA HIS A 19 10.42 2.05 13.00
C HIS A 19 11.00 1.34 14.24
N LYS A 20 11.20 0.03 14.16
CA LYS A 20 11.62 -0.82 15.30
C LYS A 20 12.81 -0.27 16.11
N ASN A 21 13.75 0.37 15.46
CA ASN A 21 14.91 0.97 16.12
C ASN A 21 14.58 2.24 16.92
N ALA A 22 13.40 2.81 16.73
CA ALA A 22 12.91 4.01 17.41
C ALA A 22 11.76 3.72 18.39
N LEU A 23 11.31 2.46 18.48
CA LEU A 23 10.24 2.06 19.40
C LEU A 23 10.67 2.19 20.85
N ASN A 24 9.87 2.89 21.64
CA ASN A 24 9.98 2.88 23.10
C ASN A 24 9.05 1.81 23.68
N CYS A 25 9.59 0.58 23.83
CA CYS A 25 8.81 -0.57 24.28
C CYS A 25 8.17 -0.41 25.66
N ASP A 26 8.85 0.29 26.58
CA ASP A 26 8.30 0.53 27.93
C ASP A 26 7.08 1.45 27.84
N TYR A 27 7.20 2.54 27.07
CA TYR A 27 6.11 3.50 26.88
C TYR A 27 4.95 2.91 26.08
N LEU A 28 5.24 2.18 25.00
CA LEU A 28 4.20 1.47 24.24
C LEU A 28 3.43 0.47 25.11
N GLY A 29 4.16 -0.29 25.96
CA GLY A 29 3.56 -1.24 26.89
C GLY A 29 2.73 -0.59 27.99
N GLU A 30 3.10 0.59 28.45
CA GLU A 30 2.30 1.38 29.40
C GLU A 30 0.99 1.85 28.76
N LEU A 31 1.06 2.45 27.58
CA LEU A 31 -0.11 2.91 26.82
C LEU A 31 -1.07 1.75 26.52
N TYR A 32 -0.54 0.61 26.05
CA TYR A 32 -1.34 -0.58 25.77
C TYR A 32 -2.07 -1.11 27.03
N ARG A 33 -1.40 -1.09 28.19
CA ARG A 33 -2.00 -1.52 29.46
C ARG A 33 -3.09 -0.56 29.94
N VAL A 34 -2.88 0.75 29.77
CA VAL A 34 -3.85 1.79 30.16
C VAL A 34 -5.10 1.72 29.29
N LEU A 35 -4.93 1.58 27.98
CA LEU A 35 -6.04 1.54 27.02
C LEU A 35 -6.80 0.19 27.04
N GLY A 36 -6.10 -0.89 27.31
CA GLY A 36 -6.61 -2.26 27.25
C GLY A 36 -6.67 -2.83 25.85
N ASP A 37 -6.59 -4.15 25.72
CA ASP A 37 -6.46 -4.88 24.46
C ASP A 37 -7.60 -4.59 23.47
N GLU A 38 -8.85 -4.67 23.93
CA GLU A 38 -10.04 -4.50 23.10
C GLU A 38 -10.11 -3.10 22.48
N HIS A 39 -10.01 -2.08 23.33
CA HIS A 39 -10.07 -0.69 22.89
C HIS A 39 -8.92 -0.35 21.94
N THR A 40 -7.71 -0.82 22.25
CA THR A 40 -6.52 -0.59 21.41
C THR A 40 -6.65 -1.26 20.05
N TYR A 41 -7.19 -2.48 20.01
CA TYR A 41 -7.47 -3.18 18.76
C TYR A 41 -8.44 -2.41 17.87
N ASP A 42 -9.59 -2.02 18.42
CA ASP A 42 -10.62 -1.28 17.69
C ASP A 42 -10.09 0.06 17.17
N LEU A 43 -9.30 0.76 17.99
CA LEU A 43 -8.60 1.99 17.60
C LEU A 43 -7.68 1.75 16.38
N CYS A 44 -6.87 0.69 16.43
CA CYS A 44 -5.95 0.35 15.36
C CYS A 44 -6.66 -0.13 14.09
N MET A 45 -7.74 -0.89 14.22
CA MET A 45 -8.58 -1.31 13.08
C MET A 45 -9.22 -0.11 12.39
N HIS A 46 -9.77 0.83 13.17
CA HIS A 46 -10.35 2.07 12.63
C HIS A 46 -9.33 2.88 11.83
N ASN A 47 -8.10 2.94 12.32
CA ASN A 47 -7.00 3.67 11.67
C ASN A 47 -6.21 2.83 10.63
N LYS A 48 -6.59 1.58 10.38
CA LYS A 48 -5.96 0.65 9.42
C LYS A 48 -4.48 0.36 9.72
N VAL A 49 -4.11 0.35 11.00
CA VAL A 49 -2.73 0.11 11.46
C VAL A 49 -2.61 -1.10 12.39
N ALA A 50 -3.65 -1.92 12.52
CA ALA A 50 -3.68 -3.04 13.47
C ALA A 50 -2.55 -4.05 13.22
N SER A 51 -2.26 -4.37 11.97
CA SER A 51 -1.17 -5.30 11.63
C SER A 51 0.22 -4.72 11.96
N ILE A 52 0.43 -3.42 11.75
CA ILE A 52 1.68 -2.72 12.13
C ILE A 52 1.82 -2.70 13.64
N ALA A 53 0.74 -2.34 14.35
CA ALA A 53 0.72 -2.29 15.81
C ALA A 53 0.97 -3.66 16.43
N TYR A 54 0.42 -4.75 15.85
CA TYR A 54 0.74 -6.11 16.27
C TYR A 54 2.24 -6.42 16.16
N ASP A 55 2.87 -6.05 15.04
CA ASP A 55 4.31 -6.25 14.83
C ASP A 55 5.13 -5.48 15.88
N ALA A 56 4.73 -4.25 16.23
CA ALA A 56 5.36 -3.44 17.26
C ALA A 56 5.18 -4.03 18.67
N LEU A 57 3.95 -4.40 19.02
CA LEU A 57 3.64 -5.03 20.32
C LEU A 57 4.42 -6.34 20.50
N SER A 58 4.43 -7.19 19.47
CA SER A 58 5.17 -8.46 19.48
C SER A 58 6.68 -8.25 19.58
N HIS A 59 7.23 -7.23 18.90
CA HIS A 59 8.63 -6.84 19.00
C HIS A 59 9.00 -6.44 20.42
N CYS A 60 8.10 -5.77 21.12
CA CYS A 60 8.26 -5.36 22.52
C CYS A 60 7.97 -6.50 23.54
N GLY A 61 7.74 -7.72 23.09
CA GLY A 61 7.48 -8.86 23.95
C GLY A 61 6.10 -8.87 24.60
N LEU A 62 5.17 -8.05 24.11
CA LEU A 62 3.78 -8.04 24.54
C LEU A 62 2.99 -9.14 23.83
N SER A 63 1.97 -9.68 24.48
CA SER A 63 1.16 -10.78 23.97
C SER A 63 -0.29 -10.34 23.82
N PRO A 64 -0.64 -9.63 22.74
CA PRO A 64 -2.01 -9.29 22.44
C PRO A 64 -2.85 -10.54 22.13
N THR A 65 -4.18 -10.41 22.16
CA THR A 65 -5.10 -11.51 21.88
C THR A 65 -5.00 -12.02 20.43
N ASN A 66 -5.51 -13.24 20.18
CA ASN A 66 -5.38 -13.91 18.88
C ASN A 66 -5.95 -13.08 17.71
N LYS A 67 -6.96 -12.23 17.94
CA LYS A 67 -7.53 -11.38 16.88
C LYS A 67 -6.49 -10.47 16.19
N TRP A 68 -5.46 -10.05 16.93
CA TRP A 68 -4.36 -9.29 16.37
C TRP A 68 -3.47 -10.13 15.44
N LEU A 69 -3.19 -11.36 15.85
CA LEU A 69 -2.43 -12.31 15.04
C LEU A 69 -3.21 -12.68 13.78
N ASP A 70 -4.52 -12.89 13.89
CA ASP A 70 -5.39 -13.22 12.76
C ASP A 70 -5.39 -12.08 11.72
N GLU A 71 -5.51 -10.83 12.17
CA GLU A 71 -5.42 -9.67 11.29
C GLU A 71 -4.03 -9.53 10.65
N TYR A 72 -2.96 -9.67 11.45
CA TYR A 72 -1.59 -9.62 10.95
C TYR A 72 -1.34 -10.68 9.88
N THR A 73 -1.82 -11.91 10.11
CA THR A 73 -1.67 -13.04 9.17
C THR A 73 -2.44 -12.76 7.88
N SER A 74 -3.70 -12.30 8.00
CA SER A 74 -4.53 -11.93 6.85
C SER A 74 -3.87 -10.84 5.99
N VAL A 75 -3.31 -9.82 6.62
CA VAL A 75 -2.55 -8.77 5.91
C VAL A 75 -1.30 -9.35 5.27
N SER A 76 -0.55 -10.18 6.00
CA SER A 76 0.69 -10.79 5.51
C SER A 76 0.47 -11.65 4.26
N ASP A 77 -0.56 -12.48 4.25
CA ASP A 77 -0.90 -13.35 3.13
C ASP A 77 -1.29 -12.51 1.91
N ARG A 78 -2.18 -11.53 2.10
CA ARG A 78 -2.59 -10.63 1.04
C ARG A 78 -1.41 -9.84 0.43
N ILE A 79 -0.54 -9.28 1.26
CA ILE A 79 0.61 -8.52 0.77
C ILE A 79 1.62 -9.42 0.07
N SER A 80 1.78 -10.65 0.51
CA SER A 80 2.63 -11.64 -0.18
C SER A 80 2.12 -11.91 -1.60
N GLU A 81 0.82 -12.15 -1.78
CA GLU A 81 0.21 -12.31 -3.10
C GLU A 81 0.36 -11.06 -3.97
N TYR A 82 0.22 -9.86 -3.38
CA TYR A 82 0.43 -8.59 -4.10
C TYR A 82 1.87 -8.46 -4.60
N MET A 83 2.84 -8.81 -3.78
CA MET A 83 4.25 -8.76 -4.18
C MET A 83 4.59 -9.79 -5.26
N GLU A 84 4.02 -10.98 -5.20
CA GLU A 84 4.15 -12.01 -6.24
C GLU A 84 3.56 -11.53 -7.58
N GLU A 85 2.38 -10.88 -7.55
CA GLU A 85 1.76 -10.34 -8.76
C GLU A 85 2.56 -9.14 -9.32
N LEU A 86 3.13 -8.30 -8.45
CA LEU A 86 4.04 -7.23 -8.87
C LEU A 86 5.28 -7.78 -9.59
N ASP A 87 5.91 -8.82 -9.04
CA ASP A 87 7.08 -9.46 -9.66
C ASP A 87 6.73 -10.11 -11.00
N LYS A 88 5.63 -10.85 -11.05
CA LYS A 88 5.12 -11.44 -12.27
C LYS A 88 4.86 -10.38 -13.35
N THR A 89 4.29 -9.24 -12.97
CA THR A 89 4.03 -8.14 -13.90
C THR A 89 5.32 -7.49 -14.38
N ALA A 90 6.26 -7.26 -13.47
CA ALA A 90 7.57 -6.72 -13.83
C ALA A 90 8.31 -7.63 -14.83
N ASP A 91 8.33 -8.94 -14.57
CA ASP A 91 8.94 -9.93 -15.48
C ASP A 91 8.21 -9.99 -16.83
N LEU A 92 6.89 -9.87 -16.83
CA LEU A 92 6.08 -9.86 -18.04
C LEU A 92 6.42 -8.66 -18.91
N LEU A 93 6.43 -7.46 -18.35
CA LEU A 93 6.74 -6.23 -19.08
C LEU A 93 8.21 -6.19 -19.53
N ALA A 94 9.13 -6.70 -18.71
CA ALA A 94 10.55 -6.79 -19.06
C ALA A 94 10.82 -7.63 -20.31
N LYS A 95 10.05 -8.69 -20.58
CA LYS A 95 10.13 -9.49 -21.82
C LYS A 95 9.79 -8.70 -23.08
N HIS A 96 9.18 -7.53 -22.90
CA HIS A 96 8.82 -6.61 -23.98
C HIS A 96 9.63 -5.30 -23.96
N ASP A 97 10.77 -5.30 -23.24
CA ASP A 97 11.66 -4.14 -23.07
C ASP A 97 10.97 -2.92 -22.40
N ILE A 98 9.93 -3.16 -21.62
CA ILE A 98 9.20 -2.14 -20.85
C ILE A 98 9.68 -2.17 -19.40
N PRO A 99 10.52 -1.21 -18.96
CA PRO A 99 10.90 -1.09 -17.56
C PRO A 99 9.72 -0.63 -16.71
N LEU A 100 9.61 -1.19 -15.51
CA LEU A 100 8.58 -0.87 -14.53
C LEU A 100 9.24 -0.37 -13.25
N LEU A 101 8.72 0.70 -12.70
CA LEU A 101 9.08 1.23 -11.38
C LEU A 101 7.90 1.10 -10.43
N ALA A 102 8.09 0.41 -9.31
CA ALA A 102 7.07 0.35 -8.24
C ALA A 102 7.03 1.68 -7.49
N LEU A 103 5.82 2.23 -7.33
CA LEU A 103 5.56 3.51 -6.68
C LEU A 103 4.94 3.34 -5.29
N LYS A 104 4.92 4.42 -4.52
CA LYS A 104 4.19 4.54 -3.25
C LYS A 104 4.42 3.33 -2.32
N ASN A 105 3.34 2.76 -1.81
CA ASN A 105 3.40 1.62 -0.88
C ASN A 105 4.02 0.36 -1.50
N SER A 106 3.86 0.15 -2.80
CA SER A 106 4.43 -1.01 -3.51
C SER A 106 5.96 -1.00 -3.49
N GLY A 107 6.58 0.17 -3.69
CA GLY A 107 8.03 0.34 -3.58
C GLY A 107 8.51 0.34 -2.12
N ILE A 108 7.78 1.01 -1.23
CA ILE A 108 8.11 1.12 0.19
C ILE A 108 8.02 -0.24 0.90
N ALA A 109 6.97 -1.02 0.61
CA ALA A 109 6.76 -2.33 1.22
C ALA A 109 7.98 -3.24 1.02
N ARG A 110 8.51 -3.30 -0.20
CA ARG A 110 9.66 -4.13 -0.52
C ARG A 110 10.97 -3.60 0.05
N ALA A 111 11.16 -2.28 0.08
CA ALA A 111 12.42 -1.67 0.48
C ALA A 111 12.59 -1.56 1.99
N LEU A 112 11.52 -1.29 2.74
CA LEU A 112 11.58 -0.90 4.14
C LEU A 112 10.96 -1.92 5.10
N TYR A 113 10.02 -2.75 4.64
CA TYR A 113 9.32 -3.68 5.50
C TYR A 113 9.69 -5.13 5.17
N PRO A 114 10.56 -5.77 5.98
CA PRO A 114 11.00 -7.16 5.74
C PRO A 114 9.88 -8.19 6.03
N ARG A 115 8.76 -7.75 6.64
CA ARG A 115 7.61 -8.58 6.97
C ARG A 115 6.36 -8.03 6.29
N SER A 116 5.73 -8.82 5.47
CA SER A 116 4.54 -8.45 4.70
C SER A 116 3.41 -7.89 5.57
N GLY A 117 3.15 -8.50 6.73
CA GLY A 117 2.11 -8.08 7.67
C GLY A 117 2.30 -6.69 8.28
N ALA A 118 3.53 -6.15 8.27
CA ALA A 118 3.82 -4.79 8.76
C ALA A 118 3.66 -3.71 7.69
N SER A 119 3.20 -4.04 6.50
CA SER A 119 3.05 -3.08 5.39
C SER A 119 1.68 -3.19 4.72
N PRO A 120 0.58 -2.86 5.42
CA PRO A 120 -0.74 -2.92 4.83
C PRO A 120 -0.86 -1.96 3.65
N MET A 121 -1.33 -2.49 2.51
CA MET A 121 -1.66 -1.70 1.32
C MET A 121 -2.90 -2.26 0.64
N GLY A 122 -3.58 -1.42 -0.16
CA GLY A 122 -4.84 -1.77 -0.82
C GLY A 122 -4.71 -1.98 -2.31
N ASP A 123 -3.60 -1.54 -2.90
CA ASP A 123 -3.36 -1.54 -4.34
C ASP A 123 -1.86 -1.58 -4.65
N ILE A 124 -1.56 -1.83 -5.92
CA ILE A 124 -0.21 -1.73 -6.48
C ILE A 124 -0.18 -0.57 -7.46
N ASP A 125 0.72 0.38 -7.23
CA ASP A 125 0.99 1.48 -8.15
C ASP A 125 2.33 1.26 -8.85
N VAL A 126 2.34 1.40 -10.16
CA VAL A 126 3.55 1.27 -10.97
C VAL A 126 3.66 2.36 -12.02
N LEU A 127 4.89 2.71 -12.37
CA LEU A 127 5.21 3.69 -13.39
C LEU A 127 5.91 3.01 -14.57
N VAL A 128 5.50 3.38 -15.77
CA VAL A 128 6.19 3.05 -17.03
C VAL A 128 6.47 4.34 -17.81
N ARG A 129 7.36 4.28 -18.81
CA ARG A 129 7.57 5.44 -19.67
C ARG A 129 6.30 5.73 -20.48
N LYS A 130 6.03 7.00 -20.75
CA LYS A 130 4.82 7.42 -21.50
C LYS A 130 4.68 6.70 -22.83
N GLN A 131 5.77 6.54 -23.57
CA GLN A 131 5.78 5.86 -24.85
C GLN A 131 5.41 4.37 -24.77
N ASP A 132 5.57 3.75 -23.61
CA ASP A 132 5.30 2.32 -23.38
C ASP A 132 3.90 2.08 -22.82
N PHE A 133 3.17 3.14 -22.40
CA PHE A 133 1.91 3.01 -21.68
C PHE A 133 0.85 2.19 -22.43
N ARG A 134 0.62 2.47 -23.71
CA ARG A 134 -0.37 1.72 -24.50
C ARG A 134 0.05 0.27 -24.70
N ARG A 135 1.34 0.03 -24.95
CA ARG A 135 1.84 -1.34 -25.11
C ARG A 135 1.76 -2.12 -23.79
N ALA A 136 2.06 -1.48 -22.67
CA ALA A 136 1.89 -2.08 -21.36
C ALA A 136 0.42 -2.41 -21.07
N HIS A 137 -0.52 -1.51 -21.41
CA HIS A 137 -1.95 -1.78 -21.32
C HIS A 137 -2.36 -3.03 -22.11
N GLU A 138 -1.96 -3.14 -23.37
CA GLU A 138 -2.29 -4.32 -24.21
C GLU A 138 -1.78 -5.61 -23.56
N ILE A 139 -0.52 -5.62 -23.10
CA ILE A 139 0.08 -6.77 -22.43
C ILE A 139 -0.67 -7.14 -21.17
N LEU A 140 -1.03 -6.17 -20.32
CA LEU A 140 -1.79 -6.43 -19.11
C LEU A 140 -3.14 -7.05 -19.42
N VAL A 141 -3.91 -6.50 -20.37
CA VAL A 141 -5.22 -7.01 -20.78
C VAL A 141 -5.11 -8.43 -21.34
N GLU A 142 -4.12 -8.71 -22.19
CA GLU A 142 -3.85 -10.05 -22.73
C GLU A 142 -3.52 -11.07 -21.61
N ASN A 143 -3.06 -10.61 -20.45
CA ASN A 143 -2.71 -11.43 -19.28
C ASN A 143 -3.74 -11.40 -18.16
N GLY A 144 -4.97 -10.99 -18.47
CA GLY A 144 -6.13 -11.14 -17.57
C GLY A 144 -6.40 -9.93 -16.67
N TYR A 145 -5.70 -8.82 -16.87
CA TYR A 145 -6.04 -7.56 -16.21
C TYR A 145 -7.25 -6.93 -16.87
N VAL A 146 -8.24 -6.55 -16.08
CA VAL A 146 -9.45 -5.88 -16.56
C VAL A 146 -9.35 -4.40 -16.26
N MET A 147 -9.26 -3.56 -17.29
CA MET A 147 -9.27 -2.11 -17.11
C MET A 147 -10.61 -1.69 -16.48
N LYS A 148 -10.55 -1.09 -15.32
CA LYS A 148 -11.72 -0.70 -14.54
C LYS A 148 -11.33 0.38 -13.55
N PHE A 149 -12.14 1.41 -13.44
CA PHE A 149 -11.90 2.51 -12.50
C PHE A 149 -12.74 2.33 -11.24
N ARG A 150 -12.15 2.64 -10.09
CA ARG A 150 -12.83 2.61 -8.79
C ARG A 150 -13.87 3.73 -8.67
N SER A 151 -13.59 4.87 -9.30
CA SER A 151 -14.49 6.01 -9.31
C SER A 151 -15.55 5.88 -10.43
N PRO A 152 -16.85 5.91 -10.10
CA PRO A 152 -17.90 5.88 -11.12
C PRO A 152 -17.98 7.17 -11.96
N LEU A 153 -17.21 8.20 -11.59
CA LEU A 153 -17.18 9.48 -12.30
C LEU A 153 -16.06 9.51 -13.37
N GLU A 154 -15.22 8.50 -13.43
CA GLU A 154 -14.15 8.39 -14.41
C GLU A 154 -14.63 7.65 -15.65
N GLN A 155 -14.17 8.12 -16.81
CA GLN A 155 -14.50 7.45 -18.07
C GLN A 155 -13.52 6.31 -18.32
N GLU A 156 -14.07 5.12 -18.51
CA GLU A 156 -13.31 3.88 -18.74
C GLU A 156 -12.82 3.79 -20.19
N SER A 157 -12.13 4.81 -20.70
CA SER A 157 -11.50 4.74 -22.02
C SER A 157 -9.98 4.89 -21.90
N LEU A 158 -9.25 4.12 -22.71
CA LEU A 158 -7.79 4.16 -22.73
C LEU A 158 -7.26 5.55 -23.07
N ASP A 159 -7.92 6.25 -24.00
CA ASP A 159 -7.52 7.61 -24.38
C ASP A 159 -7.64 8.61 -23.23
N HIS A 160 -8.69 8.48 -22.43
CA HIS A 160 -8.88 9.32 -21.25
C HIS A 160 -7.86 8.98 -20.15
N ALA A 161 -7.62 7.69 -19.94
CA ALA A 161 -6.62 7.19 -18.99
C ALA A 161 -5.22 7.70 -19.35
N GLU A 162 -4.85 7.61 -20.63
CA GLU A 162 -3.57 8.12 -21.10
C GLU A 162 -3.45 9.64 -20.92
N GLN A 163 -4.49 10.41 -21.22
CA GLN A 163 -4.50 11.86 -20.99
C GLN A 163 -4.43 12.20 -19.49
N GLY A 164 -5.06 11.38 -18.66
CA GLY A 164 -5.07 11.51 -17.19
C GLY A 164 -3.75 11.10 -16.52
N GLY A 165 -2.89 10.37 -17.22
CA GLY A 165 -1.59 9.94 -16.71
C GLY A 165 -1.53 8.51 -16.18
N GLY A 166 -2.64 7.75 -16.24
CA GLY A 166 -2.67 6.36 -15.78
C GLY A 166 -4.02 5.69 -15.96
N ALA A 167 -4.05 4.37 -15.80
CA ALA A 167 -5.22 3.52 -15.86
C ALA A 167 -5.28 2.60 -14.65
N GLU A 168 -6.48 2.33 -14.16
CA GLU A 168 -6.72 1.35 -13.10
C GLU A 168 -7.17 0.01 -13.68
N TYR A 169 -6.75 -1.06 -13.03
CA TYR A 169 -7.10 -2.43 -13.40
C TYR A 169 -7.54 -3.21 -12.16
N SER A 170 -8.38 -4.20 -12.40
CA SER A 170 -8.67 -5.26 -11.44
C SER A 170 -8.08 -6.57 -11.97
N VAL A 171 -7.37 -7.31 -11.13
CA VAL A 171 -6.88 -8.65 -11.42
C VAL A 171 -7.28 -9.61 -10.30
N ASN A 172 -7.71 -10.82 -10.66
CA ASN A 172 -8.05 -11.84 -9.68
C ASN A 172 -6.79 -12.53 -9.16
N LEU A 173 -6.73 -12.69 -7.85
CA LEU A 173 -5.64 -13.37 -7.17
C LEU A 173 -5.92 -14.87 -7.04
N PRO A 174 -4.89 -15.72 -6.90
CA PRO A 174 -5.03 -17.16 -6.70
C PRO A 174 -5.87 -17.53 -5.48
N SER A 175 -5.82 -16.74 -4.40
CA SER A 175 -6.65 -16.94 -3.19
C SER A 175 -8.15 -16.70 -3.39
N GLY A 176 -8.57 -16.19 -4.56
CA GLY A 176 -9.94 -15.78 -4.86
C GLY A 176 -10.26 -14.34 -4.51
N GLY A 177 -9.29 -13.58 -3.97
CA GLY A 177 -9.37 -12.13 -3.82
C GLY A 177 -9.15 -11.39 -5.14
N HIS A 178 -9.21 -10.07 -5.08
CA HIS A 178 -8.83 -9.23 -6.21
C HIS A 178 -7.83 -8.16 -5.77
N LEU A 179 -6.98 -7.77 -6.70
CA LEU A 179 -6.01 -6.70 -6.56
C LEU A 179 -6.40 -5.54 -7.47
N TRP A 180 -6.33 -4.33 -6.93
CA TRP A 180 -6.32 -3.10 -7.72
C TRP A 180 -4.88 -2.80 -8.14
N PHE A 181 -4.68 -2.59 -9.43
CA PHE A 181 -3.38 -2.32 -10.04
C PHE A 181 -3.45 -1.03 -10.84
N GLU A 182 -2.63 -0.04 -10.52
CA GLU A 182 -2.62 1.25 -11.17
C GLU A 182 -1.36 1.39 -12.04
N LEU A 183 -1.54 1.39 -13.36
CA LEU A 183 -0.49 1.64 -14.33
C LEU A 183 -0.43 3.14 -14.63
N GLN A 184 0.66 3.78 -14.28
CA GLN A 184 0.88 5.21 -14.46
C GLN A 184 2.04 5.46 -15.44
N TRP A 185 1.98 6.56 -16.17
CA TRP A 185 3.11 7.12 -16.89
C TRP A 185 3.50 8.52 -16.38
N ARG A 186 2.70 9.06 -15.43
CA ARG A 186 2.98 10.29 -14.70
C ARG A 186 3.27 9.92 -13.24
N PRO A 187 4.37 10.42 -12.64
CA PRO A 187 4.73 10.08 -11.24
C PRO A 187 3.67 10.48 -10.24
N VAL A 188 2.89 11.47 -10.57
CA VAL A 188 1.76 11.96 -9.78
C VAL A 188 0.51 11.94 -10.66
N ALA A 189 -0.11 10.77 -10.77
CA ALA A 189 -1.43 10.68 -11.37
C ALA A 189 -2.42 11.36 -10.43
N GLY A 190 -3.05 12.41 -10.92
CA GLY A 190 -4.07 13.10 -10.14
C GLY A 190 -4.28 14.54 -10.60
N ARG A 191 -5.54 14.95 -10.59
CA ARG A 191 -6.00 16.27 -11.00
C ARG A 191 -5.57 17.42 -10.05
N TRP A 192 -4.77 17.09 -9.02
CA TRP A 192 -4.46 17.99 -7.91
C TRP A 192 -3.15 18.76 -8.07
N ILE A 193 -2.27 18.31 -8.97
CA ILE A 193 -1.01 18.99 -9.26
C ILE A 193 -1.11 19.67 -10.62
N ARG A 194 -0.74 20.94 -10.64
CA ARG A 194 -0.71 21.70 -11.90
C ARG A 194 0.37 21.10 -12.81
N PRO A 195 0.11 20.97 -14.12
CA PRO A 195 1.05 20.40 -15.07
C PRO A 195 2.44 21.06 -15.09
N ASP A 196 2.52 22.35 -14.73
CA ASP A 196 3.75 23.13 -14.63
C ASP A 196 4.57 22.83 -13.34
N GLN A 197 4.00 22.06 -12.41
CA GLN A 197 4.64 21.67 -11.14
C GLN A 197 4.94 20.17 -11.07
N GLU A 198 4.65 19.45 -12.13
CA GLU A 198 4.86 18.00 -12.20
C GLU A 198 6.30 17.69 -12.59
N PRO A 199 7.00 16.82 -11.85
CA PRO A 199 8.32 16.35 -12.26
C PRO A 199 8.21 15.59 -13.59
N SER A 200 9.23 15.70 -14.43
CA SER A 200 9.32 14.92 -15.65
C SER A 200 9.47 13.43 -15.32
N ALA A 201 8.75 12.58 -16.05
CA ALA A 201 8.91 11.12 -15.92
C ALA A 201 10.26 10.60 -16.42
N ASP A 202 11.04 11.46 -17.08
CA ASP A 202 12.36 11.15 -17.63
C ASP A 202 13.49 11.63 -16.71
N GLU A 203 13.18 12.31 -15.61
CA GLU A 203 14.10 12.71 -14.53
C GLU A 203 14.10 11.69 -13.37
#